data_e6d8c2e60ad695245e50175a9dfa560b
#
_entry.id   e6d8c2e60ad695245e50175a9dfa560b
#
_cell.length_a   1.000
_cell.length_b   1.000
_cell.length_c   1.000
_cell.angle_alpha   90.00
_cell.angle_beta   90.00
_cell.angle_gamma   90.00
#
_symmetry.space_group_name_H-M   'P 1'
#
loop_
_entity.id
_entity.type
_entity.pdbx_description
1 polymer ?
#
loop_
_entity_poly.entity_id
_entity_poly.type
_entity_poly.pdbx_seq_one_letter_code
_entity_poly.pdbx_strand_id
1 'polypeptide(L)'
;MNNKFQEDEITELKKSTSEIKEAIISIVSILNKHKHGKLYFGIKDDGTVVGQEVSGKTLRYISEVISNKIEPKIYPKISNVKIEDKDCILVEFEGEDVPYFADGRAYIRVSDRDQKLSISEMRKIFLKTENESESWDSRVSDKTIEDVNEEILKDYIARANKAKRIPFQYTNKEEVLNKLGLLKEDKLINAGKVLFCDNNKVELQMAIFATDTKTTFIDIDKVEGNIFDLIKIGQEYIRKNIIWNVKITDKREEYPEIPLDSIREAIINSYAHQLYQDPKGTEISIFKNKVEIYNPGTFPEQYTPEDYIKNRAHSVFRNPIIANILYKSNDTETYSSGIRRIYEECTANNVKVEFREEKIGFTIIFYRKNFENNINKKNENVGINVGINVGINSTQKKILDLIMQNQNITQEEIAKKLKKTVRTVERNINILKDKGIITRVGSKKSGYWKIL
;
A
#
# COMPACT_ATOMS: atom_id res chain seq x y z
N MET A 1 -1.81 51.08 -26.75
CA MET A 1 -1.04 50.19 -25.83
C MET A 1 -0.60 49.01 -26.66
N ASN A 2 0.69 48.90 -26.99
CA ASN A 2 1.20 47.75 -27.72
C ASN A 2 1.10 46.51 -26.78
N ASN A 3 0.13 45.60 -27.04
CA ASN A 3 0.18 44.29 -26.47
C ASN A 3 1.36 43.52 -27.07
N LYS A 4 2.52 43.63 -26.42
CA LYS A 4 3.70 42.87 -26.80
C LYS A 4 3.41 41.38 -26.49
N PHE A 5 3.57 40.50 -27.48
CA PHE A 5 3.51 39.07 -27.25
C PHE A 5 4.52 38.67 -26.17
N GLN A 6 4.14 37.82 -25.29
CA GLN A 6 5.00 37.31 -24.19
C GLN A 6 4.77 35.82 -24.01
N GLU A 7 5.87 35.10 -23.79
CA GLU A 7 5.80 33.69 -23.38
C GLU A 7 5.22 33.55 -21.95
N ASP A 8 4.43 32.53 -21.77
CA ASP A 8 3.86 32.17 -20.49
C ASP A 8 3.72 30.64 -20.34
N GLU A 9 2.96 30.18 -19.38
CA GLU A 9 2.77 28.74 -19.12
C GLU A 9 2.05 27.97 -20.23
N ILE A 10 1.31 28.66 -21.12
CA ILE A 10 0.49 28.05 -22.20
C ILE A 10 0.81 28.64 -23.59
N THR A 11 1.70 29.60 -23.66
CA THR A 11 2.07 30.29 -24.90
C THR A 11 3.58 30.26 -25.14
N GLU A 12 3.99 29.82 -26.31
CA GLU A 12 5.40 29.77 -26.74
C GLU A 12 5.61 30.56 -28.00
N LEU A 13 6.75 31.23 -28.10
CA LEU A 13 7.16 32.03 -29.24
C LEU A 13 8.40 31.42 -29.87
N LYS A 14 8.44 31.36 -31.21
CA LYS A 14 9.64 30.93 -31.97
C LYS A 14 9.85 31.87 -33.15
N LYS A 15 11.10 32.27 -33.33
CA LYS A 15 11.47 33.19 -34.40
C LYS A 15 11.13 32.64 -35.79
N SER A 16 11.28 31.34 -36.00
CA SER A 16 10.97 30.69 -37.27
C SER A 16 10.83 29.18 -37.13
N THR A 17 10.36 28.50 -38.18
CA THR A 17 10.27 27.03 -38.26
C THR A 17 11.62 26.31 -38.22
N SER A 18 12.77 27.02 -38.28
CA SER A 18 14.09 26.42 -38.03
C SER A 18 14.24 25.92 -36.59
N GLU A 19 13.43 26.43 -35.65
CA GLU A 19 13.40 26.09 -34.21
C GLU A 19 12.33 25.02 -33.90
N ILE A 20 11.92 24.23 -34.91
CA ILE A 20 10.85 23.23 -34.77
C ILE A 20 11.15 22.17 -33.68
N LYS A 21 12.44 21.86 -33.44
CA LYS A 21 12.82 20.88 -32.40
C LYS A 21 12.53 21.39 -30.98
N GLU A 22 12.88 22.63 -30.72
CA GLU A 22 12.60 23.34 -29.48
C GLU A 22 11.10 23.52 -29.31
N ALA A 23 10.37 23.87 -30.39
CA ALA A 23 8.93 24.00 -30.41
C ALA A 23 8.21 22.71 -30.00
N ILE A 24 8.68 21.53 -30.44
CA ILE A 24 8.12 20.23 -30.05
C ILE A 24 8.30 19.98 -28.55
N ILE A 25 9.47 20.33 -28.00
CA ILE A 25 9.73 20.21 -26.55
C ILE A 25 8.77 21.09 -25.77
N SER A 26 8.56 22.34 -26.21
CA SER A 26 7.65 23.28 -25.55
C SER A 26 6.18 22.81 -25.66
N ILE A 27 5.74 22.31 -26.81
CA ILE A 27 4.41 21.72 -26.96
C ILE A 27 4.19 20.58 -25.94
N VAL A 28 5.12 19.63 -25.87
CA VAL A 28 5.06 18.50 -24.92
C VAL A 28 5.07 18.99 -23.47
N SER A 29 5.92 19.97 -23.18
CA SER A 29 6.07 20.55 -21.85
C SER A 29 4.77 21.21 -21.36
N ILE A 30 4.13 22.00 -22.23
CA ILE A 30 2.85 22.67 -21.98
C ILE A 30 1.72 21.63 -21.85
N LEU A 31 1.63 20.64 -22.73
CA LEU A 31 0.63 19.58 -22.68
C LEU A 31 0.69 18.81 -21.36
N ASN A 32 1.89 18.45 -20.90
CA ASN A 32 2.09 17.71 -19.67
C ASN A 32 1.66 18.46 -18.40
N LYS A 33 1.50 19.78 -18.46
CA LYS A 33 1.05 20.59 -17.33
C LYS A 33 -0.37 21.12 -17.49
N HIS A 34 -0.69 21.63 -18.68
CA HIS A 34 -1.91 22.41 -18.92
C HIS A 34 -2.89 21.75 -19.88
N LYS A 35 -2.48 20.65 -20.58
CA LYS A 35 -3.28 19.89 -21.55
C LYS A 35 -3.66 20.66 -22.82
N HIS A 36 -3.38 21.96 -22.90
CA HIS A 36 -3.61 22.80 -24.07
C HIS A 36 -2.62 23.98 -24.12
N GLY A 37 -2.42 24.52 -25.31
CA GLY A 37 -1.56 25.68 -25.47
C GLY A 37 -1.52 26.21 -26.90
N LYS A 38 -0.69 27.25 -27.08
CA LYS A 38 -0.47 27.95 -28.35
C LYS A 38 1.03 28.13 -28.59
N LEU A 39 1.44 28.00 -29.85
CA LEU A 39 2.81 28.27 -30.26
C LEU A 39 2.77 29.12 -31.52
N TYR A 40 3.61 30.17 -31.55
CA TYR A 40 3.72 31.08 -32.69
C TYR A 40 5.11 30.95 -33.32
N PHE A 41 5.15 30.79 -34.66
CA PHE A 41 6.36 30.99 -35.45
C PHE A 41 6.28 32.30 -36.16
N GLY A 42 7.41 33.03 -36.17
CA GLY A 42 7.52 34.39 -36.73
C GLY A 42 7.58 35.48 -35.66
N ILE A 43 7.69 35.10 -34.37
CA ILE A 43 7.79 36.01 -33.23
C ILE A 43 9.04 35.62 -32.42
N LYS A 44 9.85 36.58 -32.02
CA LYS A 44 11.01 36.37 -31.14
C LYS A 44 10.54 36.28 -29.67
N ASP A 45 11.37 35.68 -28.81
CA ASP A 45 11.14 35.55 -27.37
C ASP A 45 10.89 36.91 -26.67
N ASP A 46 11.44 38.02 -27.21
CA ASP A 46 11.18 39.37 -26.72
C ASP A 46 9.84 39.97 -27.16
N GLY A 47 9.02 39.16 -27.87
CA GLY A 47 7.72 39.54 -28.42
C GLY A 47 7.81 40.36 -29.71
N THR A 48 8.98 40.51 -30.35
CA THR A 48 9.14 41.24 -31.61
C THR A 48 8.63 40.35 -32.75
N VAL A 49 7.63 40.83 -33.50
CA VAL A 49 7.11 40.15 -34.69
C VAL A 49 8.08 40.33 -35.85
N VAL A 50 8.69 39.25 -36.31
CA VAL A 50 9.60 39.23 -37.47
C VAL A 50 8.92 38.72 -38.73
N GLY A 51 7.87 37.90 -38.58
CA GLY A 51 7.20 37.18 -39.65
C GLY A 51 8.06 36.05 -40.22
N GLN A 52 7.47 35.24 -41.08
CA GLN A 52 8.18 34.23 -41.87
C GLN A 52 7.40 33.89 -43.14
N GLU A 53 8.05 33.22 -44.08
CA GLU A 53 7.39 32.71 -45.27
C GLU A 53 6.45 31.56 -44.91
N VAL A 54 5.16 31.70 -45.25
CA VAL A 54 4.11 30.73 -44.98
C VAL A 54 3.58 30.15 -46.29
N SER A 55 3.71 28.87 -46.49
CA SER A 55 3.17 28.14 -47.63
C SER A 55 2.42 26.91 -47.18
N GLY A 56 1.57 26.35 -48.07
CA GLY A 56 0.91 25.07 -47.75
C GLY A 56 1.89 23.92 -47.50
N LYS A 57 3.12 23.99 -48.03
CA LYS A 57 4.19 23.03 -47.73
C LYS A 57 4.72 23.20 -46.27
N THR A 58 4.90 24.47 -45.86
CA THR A 58 5.35 24.79 -44.49
C THR A 58 4.35 24.28 -43.44
N LEU A 59 3.07 24.52 -43.65
CA LEU A 59 2.02 24.06 -42.71
C LEU A 59 1.96 22.54 -42.63
N ARG A 60 2.01 21.84 -43.75
CA ARG A 60 2.07 20.37 -43.80
C ARG A 60 3.31 19.82 -43.10
N TYR A 61 4.46 20.39 -43.35
CA TYR A 61 5.71 19.99 -42.71
C TYR A 61 5.63 20.06 -41.20
N ILE A 62 5.07 21.16 -40.63
CA ILE A 62 4.90 21.32 -39.19
C ILE A 62 3.96 20.21 -38.66
N SER A 63 2.84 19.98 -39.33
CA SER A 63 1.88 18.94 -38.93
C SER A 63 2.51 17.54 -38.92
N GLU A 64 3.26 17.19 -39.96
CA GLU A 64 3.96 15.91 -40.08
C GLU A 64 5.01 15.73 -38.98
N VAL A 65 5.80 16.78 -38.70
CA VAL A 65 6.84 16.72 -37.68
C VAL A 65 6.21 16.55 -36.29
N ILE A 66 5.17 17.31 -35.97
CA ILE A 66 4.46 17.19 -34.68
C ILE A 66 3.90 15.78 -34.53
N SER A 67 3.18 15.26 -35.52
CA SER A 67 2.56 13.91 -35.46
C SER A 67 3.57 12.77 -35.38
N ASN A 68 4.81 12.97 -35.89
CA ASN A 68 5.86 11.96 -35.88
C ASN A 68 6.77 12.03 -34.65
N LYS A 69 6.83 13.16 -33.97
CA LYS A 69 7.79 13.41 -32.90
C LYS A 69 7.16 13.49 -31.52
N ILE A 70 5.84 13.64 -31.46
CA ILE A 70 5.09 13.68 -30.20
C ILE A 70 4.33 12.35 -30.01
N GLU A 71 4.47 11.77 -28.86
CA GLU A 71 3.77 10.53 -28.47
C GLU A 71 3.18 10.71 -27.05
N PRO A 72 1.89 10.35 -26.82
CA PRO A 72 0.84 10.02 -27.78
C PRO A 72 0.65 11.07 -28.88
N LYS A 73 0.09 10.67 -30.04
CA LYS A 73 -0.10 11.57 -31.18
C LYS A 73 -1.12 12.66 -30.86
N ILE A 74 -0.81 13.89 -31.28
CA ILE A 74 -1.75 15.01 -31.26
C ILE A 74 -2.00 15.51 -32.69
N TYR A 75 -3.12 16.18 -32.89
CA TYR A 75 -3.53 16.75 -34.16
C TYR A 75 -3.82 18.24 -34.02
N PRO A 76 -2.77 19.09 -33.97
CA PRO A 76 -2.93 20.52 -33.72
C PRO A 76 -3.61 21.21 -34.88
N LYS A 77 -4.29 22.31 -34.57
CA LYS A 77 -4.79 23.25 -35.58
C LYS A 77 -3.68 24.20 -35.95
N ILE A 78 -3.27 24.18 -37.23
CA ILE A 78 -2.17 25.02 -37.76
C ILE A 78 -2.75 26.00 -38.76
N SER A 79 -2.51 27.29 -38.57
CA SER A 79 -3.05 28.35 -39.40
C SER A 79 -2.02 29.47 -39.68
N ASN A 80 -2.15 30.09 -40.86
CA ASN A 80 -1.47 31.36 -41.16
C ASN A 80 -2.27 32.48 -40.46
N VAL A 81 -1.56 33.33 -39.72
CA VAL A 81 -2.11 34.52 -39.04
C VAL A 81 -1.30 35.74 -39.38
N LYS A 82 -1.94 36.87 -39.65
CA LYS A 82 -1.28 38.14 -39.83
C LYS A 82 -1.16 38.89 -38.52
N ILE A 83 0.05 39.24 -38.16
CA ILE A 83 0.37 39.98 -36.93
C ILE A 83 1.28 41.15 -37.35
N GLU A 84 0.90 42.38 -37.06
CA GLU A 84 1.63 43.59 -37.50
C GLU A 84 1.95 43.58 -39.02
N ASP A 85 0.96 43.19 -39.83
CA ASP A 85 1.05 43.03 -41.31
C ASP A 85 2.08 42.01 -41.80
N LYS A 86 2.63 41.16 -40.90
CA LYS A 86 3.54 40.07 -41.23
C LYS A 86 2.87 38.73 -41.10
N ASP A 87 3.20 37.81 -42.00
CA ASP A 87 2.68 36.42 -41.93
C ASP A 87 3.43 35.66 -40.83
N CYS A 88 2.65 35.05 -39.93
CA CYS A 88 3.12 34.18 -38.84
C CYS A 88 2.31 32.88 -38.87
N ILE A 89 2.83 31.83 -38.22
CA ILE A 89 2.11 30.56 -38.06
C ILE A 89 1.67 30.42 -36.62
N LEU A 90 0.37 30.17 -36.42
CA LEU A 90 -0.20 29.79 -35.13
C LEU A 90 -0.44 28.28 -35.12
N VAL A 91 0.06 27.62 -34.09
CA VAL A 91 -0.19 26.21 -33.76
C VAL A 91 -1.00 26.19 -32.45
N GLU A 92 -2.26 25.77 -32.53
CA GLU A 92 -3.12 25.54 -31.37
C GLU A 92 -3.19 24.03 -31.12
N PHE A 93 -2.88 23.62 -29.89
CA PHE A 93 -2.81 22.21 -29.54
C PHE A 93 -3.50 21.92 -28.21
N GLU A 94 -4.09 20.73 -28.13
CA GLU A 94 -4.73 20.19 -26.94
C GLU A 94 -4.53 18.68 -26.87
N GLY A 95 -4.61 18.11 -25.67
CA GLY A 95 -4.48 16.66 -25.47
C GLY A 95 -4.67 16.25 -24.01
N GLU A 96 -5.37 15.15 -23.83
CA GLU A 96 -5.74 14.60 -22.52
C GLU A 96 -4.84 13.42 -22.09
N ASP A 97 -4.09 12.80 -23.03
CA ASP A 97 -3.35 11.55 -22.83
C ASP A 97 -1.97 11.77 -22.20
N VAL A 98 -1.90 12.55 -21.14
CA VAL A 98 -0.67 12.82 -20.38
C VAL A 98 -0.14 11.53 -19.76
N PRO A 99 1.19 11.24 -19.82
CA PRO A 99 2.29 12.12 -20.26
C PRO A 99 2.59 12.01 -21.75
N TYR A 100 2.86 13.17 -22.35
CA TYR A 100 3.38 13.33 -23.71
C TYR A 100 4.91 13.29 -23.73
N PHE A 101 5.46 12.81 -24.84
CA PHE A 101 6.91 12.67 -25.07
C PHE A 101 7.33 13.37 -26.37
N ALA A 102 8.45 14.05 -26.34
CA ALA A 102 9.16 14.57 -27.50
C ALA A 102 10.39 13.69 -27.75
N ASP A 103 10.47 13.00 -28.89
CA ASP A 103 11.55 12.05 -29.21
C ASP A 103 11.87 11.10 -28.03
N GLY A 104 10.82 10.50 -27.40
CA GLY A 104 10.94 9.57 -26.29
C GLY A 104 11.34 10.19 -24.94
N ARG A 105 11.28 11.51 -24.79
CA ARG A 105 11.59 12.23 -23.54
C ARG A 105 10.43 13.10 -23.11
N ALA A 106 10.06 13.03 -21.83
CA ALA A 106 9.01 13.85 -21.24
C ALA A 106 9.60 15.13 -20.63
N TYR A 107 8.86 16.23 -20.79
CA TYR A 107 9.18 17.55 -20.27
C TYR A 107 7.95 18.15 -19.59
N ILE A 108 8.15 19.12 -18.69
CA ILE A 108 7.09 19.86 -18.00
C ILE A 108 7.38 21.35 -18.01
N ARG A 109 6.34 22.16 -18.18
CA ARG A 109 6.45 23.62 -18.17
C ARG A 109 6.59 24.16 -16.75
N VAL A 110 7.62 24.96 -16.50
CA VAL A 110 7.85 25.65 -15.24
C VAL A 110 8.03 27.14 -15.55
N SER A 111 6.98 27.91 -15.38
CA SER A 111 6.88 29.28 -15.84
C SER A 111 7.02 29.35 -17.38
N ASP A 112 8.10 29.89 -17.88
CA ASP A 112 8.50 30.05 -19.30
C ASP A 112 9.55 29.03 -19.76
N ARG A 113 9.87 27.99 -18.93
CA ARG A 113 10.97 27.06 -19.19
C ARG A 113 10.49 25.61 -19.29
N ASP A 114 11.14 24.86 -20.15
CA ASP A 114 10.90 23.45 -20.36
C ASP A 114 11.89 22.62 -19.56
N GLN A 115 11.41 21.93 -18.54
CA GLN A 115 12.22 21.07 -17.68
C GLN A 115 12.00 19.59 -18.01
N LYS A 116 13.09 18.85 -18.17
CA LYS A 116 13.03 17.41 -18.40
C LYS A 116 12.53 16.70 -17.14
N LEU A 117 11.52 15.87 -17.29
CA LEU A 117 11.00 15.03 -16.20
C LEU A 117 11.96 13.89 -15.86
N SER A 118 12.18 13.68 -14.58
CA SER A 118 12.85 12.50 -14.05
C SER A 118 11.92 11.27 -14.12
N ILE A 119 12.48 10.06 -13.99
CA ILE A 119 11.71 8.82 -13.95
C ILE A 119 10.72 8.84 -12.77
N SER A 120 11.10 9.41 -11.64
CA SER A 120 10.24 9.51 -10.45
C SER A 120 9.05 10.46 -10.66
N GLU A 121 9.26 11.58 -11.35
CA GLU A 121 8.19 12.52 -11.71
C GLU A 121 7.27 11.95 -12.78
N MET A 122 7.79 11.26 -13.78
CA MET A 122 6.97 10.53 -14.76
C MET A 122 6.09 9.49 -14.10
N ARG A 123 6.64 8.71 -13.14
CA ARG A 123 5.85 7.74 -12.37
C ARG A 123 4.69 8.40 -11.63
N LYS A 124 4.91 9.58 -11.05
CA LYS A 124 3.85 10.35 -10.36
C LYS A 124 2.75 10.78 -11.34
N ILE A 125 3.13 11.24 -12.55
CA ILE A 125 2.17 11.64 -13.58
C ILE A 125 1.34 10.41 -14.02
N PHE A 126 1.96 9.27 -14.31
CA PHE A 126 1.24 8.04 -14.67
C PHE A 126 0.23 7.64 -13.59
N LEU A 127 0.67 7.60 -12.32
CA LEU A 127 -0.22 7.26 -11.20
C LEU A 127 -1.37 8.25 -11.03
N LYS A 128 -1.13 9.54 -11.29
CA LYS A 128 -2.17 10.58 -11.22
C LYS A 128 -3.20 10.41 -12.35
N THR A 129 -2.74 10.19 -13.58
CA THR A 129 -3.62 9.99 -14.74
C THR A 129 -4.46 8.72 -14.62
N GLU A 130 -3.89 7.63 -14.10
CA GLU A 130 -4.64 6.40 -13.78
C GLU A 130 -5.74 6.64 -12.74
N ASN A 131 -5.50 7.51 -11.76
CA ASN A 131 -6.47 7.82 -10.71
C ASN A 131 -7.56 8.83 -11.15
N GLU A 132 -7.29 9.69 -12.14
CA GLU A 132 -8.25 10.71 -12.60
C GLU A 132 -9.28 10.17 -13.61
N SER A 133 -9.00 9.09 -14.35
CA SER A 133 -9.91 8.58 -15.39
C SER A 133 -10.87 7.49 -14.92
N GLU A 134 -10.41 6.50 -14.16
CA GLU A 134 -11.21 5.44 -13.52
C GLU A 134 -10.37 4.77 -12.43
N SER A 135 -10.88 4.74 -11.20
CA SER A 135 -10.22 4.01 -10.12
C SER A 135 -10.07 2.53 -10.49
N TRP A 136 -8.98 1.90 -10.05
CA TRP A 136 -8.73 0.49 -10.39
C TRP A 136 -9.92 -0.41 -10.05
N ASP A 137 -10.58 -0.15 -8.95
CA ASP A 137 -11.70 -0.94 -8.44
C ASP A 137 -12.99 -0.80 -9.28
N SER A 138 -13.11 0.25 -10.12
CA SER A 138 -14.24 0.47 -11.02
C SER A 138 -14.06 -0.17 -12.42
N ARG A 139 -12.86 -0.64 -12.75
CA ARG A 139 -12.56 -1.26 -14.05
C ARG A 139 -13.16 -2.65 -14.15
N VAL A 140 -13.59 -3.03 -15.36
CA VAL A 140 -14.12 -4.38 -15.64
C VAL A 140 -13.04 -5.43 -15.40
N SER A 141 -13.43 -6.49 -14.69
CA SER A 141 -12.54 -7.63 -14.42
C SER A 141 -12.73 -8.79 -15.43
N ASP A 142 -11.96 -9.85 -15.23
CA ASP A 142 -12.08 -11.12 -15.95
C ASP A 142 -13.16 -12.04 -15.36
N LYS A 143 -13.86 -11.63 -14.29
CA LYS A 143 -14.83 -12.44 -13.54
C LYS A 143 -16.28 -12.10 -13.90
N THR A 144 -17.14 -13.10 -13.74
CA THR A 144 -18.58 -13.04 -14.01
C THR A 144 -19.39 -13.31 -12.74
N ILE A 145 -20.72 -13.25 -12.82
CA ILE A 145 -21.65 -13.57 -11.71
C ILE A 145 -21.45 -15.00 -11.21
N GLU A 146 -21.05 -15.92 -12.09
CA GLU A 146 -20.85 -17.35 -11.72
C GLU A 146 -19.66 -17.53 -10.75
N ASP A 147 -18.65 -16.67 -10.84
CA ASP A 147 -17.48 -16.71 -9.96
C ASP A 147 -17.77 -16.22 -8.53
N VAL A 148 -18.92 -15.59 -8.30
CA VAL A 148 -19.28 -14.99 -7.00
C VAL A 148 -19.63 -16.06 -5.98
N ASN A 149 -18.96 -16.02 -4.83
CA ASN A 149 -19.36 -16.78 -3.66
C ASN A 149 -20.65 -16.21 -3.05
N GLU A 150 -21.74 -16.94 -3.25
CA GLU A 150 -23.07 -16.50 -2.86
C GLU A 150 -23.25 -16.41 -1.33
N GLU A 151 -22.57 -17.25 -0.57
CA GLU A 151 -22.65 -17.22 0.91
C GLU A 151 -22.04 -15.96 1.48
N ILE A 152 -20.89 -15.53 0.95
CA ILE A 152 -20.23 -14.28 1.33
C ILE A 152 -21.12 -13.07 0.96
N LEU A 153 -21.74 -13.10 -0.23
CA LEU A 153 -22.64 -12.04 -0.64
C LEU A 153 -23.88 -11.95 0.25
N LYS A 154 -24.47 -13.08 0.62
CA LYS A 154 -25.60 -13.16 1.56
C LYS A 154 -25.22 -12.65 2.94
N ASP A 155 -24.08 -13.09 3.49
CA ASP A 155 -23.58 -12.60 4.79
C ASP A 155 -23.33 -11.09 4.76
N TYR A 156 -22.71 -10.58 3.69
CA TYR A 156 -22.53 -9.13 3.48
C TYR A 156 -23.87 -8.39 3.55
N ILE A 157 -24.87 -8.83 2.79
CA ILE A 157 -26.20 -8.20 2.76
C ILE A 157 -26.86 -8.23 4.14
N ALA A 158 -26.74 -9.35 4.86
CA ALA A 158 -27.28 -9.48 6.23
C ALA A 158 -26.63 -8.46 7.18
N ARG A 159 -25.30 -8.32 7.14
CA ARG A 159 -24.56 -7.34 7.95
C ARG A 159 -24.91 -5.89 7.58
N ALA A 160 -24.97 -5.57 6.29
CA ALA A 160 -25.31 -4.24 5.81
C ALA A 160 -26.73 -3.83 6.17
N ASN A 161 -27.69 -4.78 6.15
CA ASN A 161 -29.06 -4.55 6.62
C ASN A 161 -29.13 -4.35 8.14
N LYS A 162 -28.41 -5.18 8.92
CA LYS A 162 -28.31 -5.00 10.38
C LYS A 162 -27.74 -3.61 10.73
N ALA A 163 -26.79 -3.13 9.95
CA ALA A 163 -26.24 -1.79 10.08
C ALA A 163 -27.15 -0.68 9.54
N LYS A 164 -28.30 -1.03 8.89
CA LYS A 164 -29.21 -0.08 8.23
C LYS A 164 -28.54 0.80 7.17
N ARG A 165 -27.53 0.27 6.48
CA ARG A 165 -26.73 1.03 5.48
C ARG A 165 -27.09 0.69 4.04
N ILE A 166 -28.00 -0.26 3.81
CA ILE A 166 -28.59 -0.57 2.52
C ILE A 166 -30.11 -0.69 2.65
N PRO A 167 -30.91 -0.26 1.62
CA PRO A 167 -32.37 -0.27 1.68
C PRO A 167 -33.01 -1.51 1.05
N PHE A 168 -32.25 -2.59 0.76
CA PHE A 168 -32.74 -3.78 0.06
C PHE A 168 -32.23 -5.07 0.72
N GLN A 169 -32.99 -6.13 0.51
CA GLN A 169 -32.66 -7.48 0.97
C GLN A 169 -32.00 -8.29 -0.16
N TYR A 170 -31.44 -9.44 0.19
CA TYR A 170 -30.95 -10.39 -0.80
C TYR A 170 -32.11 -11.00 -1.59
N THR A 171 -31.97 -10.99 -2.91
CA THR A 171 -32.90 -11.63 -3.87
C THR A 171 -32.17 -12.71 -4.65
N ASN A 172 -31.28 -12.30 -5.55
CA ASN A 172 -30.36 -13.16 -6.32
C ASN A 172 -29.06 -12.43 -6.55
N LYS A 173 -28.03 -13.14 -7.02
CA LYS A 173 -26.68 -12.58 -7.22
C LYS A 173 -26.71 -11.37 -8.17
N GLU A 174 -27.35 -11.50 -9.31
CA GLU A 174 -27.36 -10.48 -10.37
C GLU A 174 -28.00 -9.16 -9.88
N GLU A 175 -29.19 -9.24 -9.36
CA GLU A 175 -29.93 -8.04 -8.90
C GLU A 175 -29.18 -7.32 -7.76
N VAL A 176 -28.62 -8.10 -6.81
CA VAL A 176 -27.87 -7.55 -5.69
C VAL A 176 -26.58 -6.91 -6.15
N LEU A 177 -25.80 -7.54 -7.02
CA LEU A 177 -24.57 -6.99 -7.55
C LEU A 177 -24.82 -5.73 -8.39
N ASN A 178 -25.92 -5.69 -9.18
CA ASN A 178 -26.34 -4.50 -9.89
C ASN A 178 -26.70 -3.35 -8.94
N LYS A 179 -27.48 -3.62 -7.88
CA LYS A 179 -27.82 -2.60 -6.86
C LYS A 179 -26.60 -2.08 -6.10
N LEU A 180 -25.56 -2.90 -5.96
CA LEU A 180 -24.29 -2.49 -5.38
C LEU A 180 -23.37 -1.75 -6.36
N GLY A 181 -23.70 -1.75 -7.67
CA GLY A 181 -22.87 -1.13 -8.72
C GLY A 181 -21.62 -1.93 -9.05
N LEU A 182 -21.64 -3.26 -8.87
CA LEU A 182 -20.49 -4.14 -9.04
C LEU A 182 -20.48 -4.90 -10.38
N LEU A 183 -21.46 -4.65 -11.25
CA LEU A 183 -21.56 -5.21 -12.59
C LEU A 183 -21.46 -4.12 -13.67
N LYS A 184 -20.73 -4.42 -14.73
CA LYS A 184 -20.71 -3.68 -16.00
C LYS A 184 -20.72 -4.73 -17.12
N GLU A 185 -21.67 -4.63 -18.06
CA GLU A 185 -21.75 -5.51 -19.24
C GLU A 185 -21.65 -7.02 -18.91
N ASP A 186 -22.42 -7.47 -17.93
CA ASP A 186 -22.46 -8.86 -17.41
C ASP A 186 -21.17 -9.38 -16.76
N LYS A 187 -20.19 -8.51 -16.55
CA LYS A 187 -18.95 -8.80 -15.85
C LYS A 187 -18.84 -8.05 -14.53
N LEU A 188 -18.16 -8.67 -13.60
CA LEU A 188 -17.80 -7.97 -12.35
C LEU A 188 -16.76 -6.89 -12.64
N ILE A 189 -16.87 -5.76 -11.95
CA ILE A 189 -15.76 -4.84 -11.81
C ILE A 189 -14.74 -5.39 -10.80
N ASN A 190 -13.53 -4.83 -10.77
CA ASN A 190 -12.47 -5.32 -9.88
C ASN A 190 -12.89 -5.33 -8.40
N ALA A 191 -13.67 -4.34 -7.95
CA ALA A 191 -14.22 -4.35 -6.58
C ALA A 191 -15.07 -5.60 -6.33
N GLY A 192 -15.98 -5.97 -7.24
CA GLY A 192 -16.79 -7.17 -7.11
C GLY A 192 -15.96 -8.45 -7.06
N LYS A 193 -14.96 -8.54 -7.94
CA LYS A 193 -14.01 -9.66 -7.98
C LYS A 193 -13.28 -9.87 -6.65
N VAL A 194 -12.63 -8.83 -6.12
CA VAL A 194 -11.79 -8.99 -4.91
C VAL A 194 -12.59 -9.12 -3.63
N LEU A 195 -13.83 -8.63 -3.60
CA LEU A 195 -14.70 -8.72 -2.43
C LEU A 195 -15.45 -10.06 -2.36
N PHE A 196 -15.92 -10.58 -3.50
CA PHE A 196 -16.90 -11.68 -3.50
C PHE A 196 -16.48 -12.94 -4.25
N CYS A 197 -15.28 -12.99 -4.88
CA CYS A 197 -14.78 -14.20 -5.51
C CYS A 197 -13.64 -14.79 -4.71
N ASP A 198 -13.71 -16.13 -4.43
CA ASP A 198 -12.63 -16.82 -3.72
C ASP A 198 -11.40 -17.02 -4.62
N ASN A 199 -11.64 -17.30 -5.89
CA ASN A 199 -10.56 -17.49 -6.86
C ASN A 199 -10.09 -16.15 -7.44
N ASN A 200 -9.37 -15.39 -6.62
CA ASN A 200 -8.69 -14.17 -7.01
C ASN A 200 -7.25 -14.18 -6.43
N LYS A 201 -6.42 -13.23 -6.86
CA LYS A 201 -5.00 -13.16 -6.46
C LYS A 201 -4.72 -12.12 -5.38
N VAL A 202 -5.72 -11.75 -4.59
CA VAL A 202 -5.48 -10.87 -3.44
C VAL A 202 -4.80 -11.69 -2.36
N GLU A 203 -3.66 -11.20 -1.89
CA GLU A 203 -2.75 -11.93 -1.03
C GLU A 203 -2.63 -11.29 0.35
N LEU A 204 -2.57 -12.12 1.37
CA LEU A 204 -2.18 -11.78 2.73
C LEU A 204 -0.98 -12.62 3.13
N GLN A 205 0.14 -11.98 3.41
CA GLN A 205 1.31 -12.62 3.99
C GLN A 205 1.38 -12.34 5.48
N MET A 206 1.65 -13.37 6.28
CA MET A 206 1.72 -13.27 7.73
C MET A 206 2.99 -13.95 8.22
N ALA A 207 3.69 -13.32 9.16
CA ALA A 207 4.90 -13.89 9.74
C ALA A 207 5.09 -13.51 11.20
N ILE A 208 5.66 -14.44 11.98
CA ILE A 208 6.13 -14.19 13.34
C ILE A 208 7.66 -14.28 13.35
N PHE A 209 8.29 -13.25 13.89
CA PHE A 209 9.74 -13.16 13.98
C PHE A 209 10.23 -13.43 15.41
N ALA A 210 11.36 -14.16 15.50
CA ALA A 210 12.01 -14.46 16.78
C ALA A 210 12.66 -13.25 17.44
N THR A 211 12.88 -12.18 16.68
CA THR A 211 13.58 -10.96 17.08
C THR A 211 12.75 -9.72 16.71
N ASP A 212 13.34 -8.54 16.87
CA ASP A 212 12.76 -7.23 16.46
C ASP A 212 13.03 -6.90 14.98
N THR A 213 13.69 -7.82 14.26
CA THR A 213 14.05 -7.68 12.84
C THR A 213 13.58 -8.88 12.02
N LYS A 214 13.41 -8.69 10.71
CA LYS A 214 12.96 -9.73 9.76
C LYS A 214 14.07 -10.77 9.43
N THR A 215 14.81 -11.26 10.43
CA THR A 215 15.95 -12.15 10.21
C THR A 215 15.67 -13.62 10.50
N THR A 216 14.79 -13.91 11.45
CA THR A 216 14.51 -15.30 11.88
C THR A 216 13.01 -15.48 12.05
N PHE A 217 12.42 -16.32 11.22
CA PHE A 217 11.01 -16.66 11.28
C PHE A 217 10.75 -17.72 12.36
N ILE A 218 9.67 -17.54 13.12
CA ILE A 218 9.07 -18.57 13.97
C ILE A 218 7.93 -19.26 13.20
N ASP A 219 7.17 -18.46 12.47
CA ASP A 219 6.02 -18.89 11.68
C ASP A 219 5.92 -18.00 10.44
N ILE A 220 5.44 -18.57 9.35
CA ILE A 220 5.15 -17.85 8.10
C ILE A 220 3.95 -18.51 7.43
N ASP A 221 3.00 -17.72 7.02
CA ASP A 221 1.82 -18.15 6.29
C ASP A 221 1.49 -17.18 5.16
N LYS A 222 0.88 -17.70 4.10
CA LYS A 222 0.46 -16.95 2.92
C LYS A 222 -0.88 -17.48 2.44
N VAL A 223 -1.86 -16.59 2.35
CA VAL A 223 -3.22 -16.91 1.94
C VAL A 223 -3.66 -15.99 0.80
N GLU A 224 -4.36 -16.56 -0.18
CA GLU A 224 -5.04 -15.82 -1.24
C GLU A 224 -6.55 -16.01 -1.11
N GLY A 225 -7.35 -15.00 -1.44
CA GLY A 225 -8.80 -15.10 -1.35
C GLY A 225 -9.53 -13.77 -1.44
N ASN A 226 -10.80 -13.78 -1.07
CA ASN A 226 -11.60 -12.57 -1.00
C ASN A 226 -11.24 -11.70 0.22
N ILE A 227 -11.46 -10.40 0.09
CA ILE A 227 -11.07 -9.44 1.14
C ILE A 227 -11.73 -9.72 2.49
N PHE A 228 -13.01 -10.16 2.54
CA PHE A 228 -13.69 -10.41 3.80
C PHE A 228 -13.05 -11.54 4.61
N ASP A 229 -12.67 -12.63 3.94
CA ASP A 229 -11.98 -13.74 4.58
C ASP A 229 -10.55 -13.37 4.97
N LEU A 230 -9.82 -12.62 4.11
CA LEU A 230 -8.46 -12.17 4.41
C LEU A 230 -8.43 -11.23 5.62
N ILE A 231 -9.40 -10.32 5.76
CA ILE A 231 -9.56 -9.48 6.96
C ILE A 231 -9.74 -10.35 8.20
N LYS A 232 -10.63 -11.34 8.14
CA LYS A 232 -10.90 -12.25 9.26
C LYS A 232 -9.68 -13.09 9.64
N ILE A 233 -8.99 -13.65 8.64
CA ILE A 233 -7.77 -14.45 8.84
C ILE A 233 -6.67 -13.61 9.50
N GLY A 234 -6.42 -12.38 8.98
CA GLY A 234 -5.41 -11.48 9.53
C GLY A 234 -5.69 -11.05 10.97
N GLN A 235 -6.96 -10.75 11.30
CA GLN A 235 -7.38 -10.44 12.66
C GLN A 235 -7.14 -11.63 13.60
N GLU A 236 -7.56 -12.83 13.22
CA GLU A 236 -7.39 -14.04 14.02
C GLU A 236 -5.92 -14.41 14.19
N TYR A 237 -5.08 -14.20 13.15
CA TYR A 237 -3.65 -14.44 13.23
C TYR A 237 -2.99 -13.52 14.28
N ILE A 238 -3.30 -12.21 14.25
CA ILE A 238 -2.79 -11.29 15.26
C ILE A 238 -3.36 -11.64 16.64
N ARG A 239 -4.68 -11.85 16.76
CA ARG A 239 -5.36 -12.16 18.02
C ARG A 239 -4.76 -13.35 18.75
N LYS A 240 -4.36 -14.41 18.03
CA LYS A 240 -3.75 -15.63 18.58
C LYS A 240 -2.31 -15.42 19.03
N ASN A 241 -1.61 -14.43 18.49
CA ASN A 241 -0.18 -14.24 18.68
C ASN A 241 0.20 -12.99 19.48
N ILE A 242 -0.76 -12.19 19.94
CA ILE A 242 -0.57 -11.11 20.90
C ILE A 242 -0.79 -11.59 22.34
N ILE A 243 -0.33 -10.79 23.31
CA ILE A 243 -0.49 -11.09 24.73
C ILE A 243 -1.89 -10.68 25.19
N TRP A 244 -2.52 -11.56 25.93
CA TRP A 244 -3.75 -11.29 26.66
C TRP A 244 -3.45 -11.06 28.12
N ASN A 245 -3.81 -9.91 28.63
CA ASN A 245 -3.66 -9.54 30.03
C ASN A 245 -4.92 -9.92 30.79
N VAL A 246 -4.78 -10.22 32.08
CA VAL A 246 -5.89 -10.56 32.97
C VAL A 246 -5.98 -9.51 34.05
N LYS A 247 -7.14 -8.89 34.20
CA LYS A 247 -7.48 -8.05 35.32
C LYS A 247 -8.46 -8.80 36.21
N ILE A 248 -8.12 -8.92 37.48
CA ILE A 248 -9.00 -9.55 38.49
C ILE A 248 -9.60 -8.40 39.31
N THR A 249 -10.89 -8.16 39.10
CA THR A 249 -11.73 -7.29 39.91
C THR A 249 -12.76 -8.20 40.61
N ASP A 250 -14.04 -7.87 40.56
CA ASP A 250 -15.12 -8.79 41.00
C ASP A 250 -15.30 -9.98 40.03
N LYS A 251 -14.83 -9.81 38.79
CA LYS A 251 -14.77 -10.85 37.75
C LYS A 251 -13.40 -10.84 37.07
N ARG A 252 -13.03 -12.02 36.53
CA ARG A 252 -11.84 -12.14 35.67
C ARG A 252 -12.18 -11.57 34.30
N GLU A 253 -11.48 -10.49 33.90
CA GLU A 253 -11.58 -9.87 32.59
C GLU A 253 -10.27 -10.06 31.83
N GLU A 254 -10.36 -10.56 30.61
CA GLU A 254 -9.22 -10.71 29.71
C GLU A 254 -9.26 -9.57 28.68
N TYR A 255 -8.13 -8.87 28.48
CA TYR A 255 -8.00 -7.82 27.50
C TYR A 255 -6.69 -7.93 26.74
N PRO A 256 -6.70 -7.67 25.42
CA PRO A 256 -5.50 -7.79 24.58
C PRO A 256 -4.52 -6.65 24.87
N GLU A 257 -3.22 -6.89 24.62
CA GLU A 257 -2.19 -5.86 24.74
C GLU A 257 -2.32 -4.75 23.67
N ILE A 258 -2.95 -5.03 22.52
CA ILE A 258 -3.26 -4.10 21.43
C ILE A 258 -4.77 -4.14 21.22
N PRO A 259 -5.48 -3.01 21.16
CA PRO A 259 -6.93 -2.98 20.93
C PRO A 259 -7.31 -3.68 19.62
N LEU A 260 -8.29 -4.61 19.70
CA LEU A 260 -8.68 -5.41 18.53
C LEU A 260 -9.37 -4.58 17.44
N ASP A 261 -10.12 -3.54 17.83
CA ASP A 261 -10.77 -2.64 16.88
C ASP A 261 -9.75 -1.82 16.10
N SER A 262 -8.65 -1.40 16.74
CA SER A 262 -7.52 -0.74 16.06
C SER A 262 -6.81 -1.67 15.08
N ILE A 263 -6.63 -2.97 15.42
CA ILE A 263 -6.07 -3.98 14.53
C ILE A 263 -7.00 -4.18 13.32
N ARG A 264 -8.31 -4.33 13.59
CA ARG A 264 -9.32 -4.51 12.56
C ARG A 264 -9.33 -3.34 11.58
N GLU A 265 -9.39 -2.12 12.08
CA GLU A 265 -9.37 -0.89 11.28
C GLU A 265 -8.10 -0.80 10.42
N ALA A 266 -6.93 -1.15 10.98
CA ALA A 266 -5.67 -1.14 10.25
C ALA A 266 -5.66 -2.16 9.09
N ILE A 267 -6.18 -3.37 9.29
CA ILE A 267 -6.27 -4.40 8.24
C ILE A 267 -7.27 -3.97 7.16
N ILE A 268 -8.43 -3.44 7.52
CA ILE A 268 -9.43 -2.97 6.56
C ILE A 268 -8.87 -1.80 5.71
N ASN A 269 -8.22 -0.84 6.36
CA ASN A 269 -7.60 0.28 5.67
C ASN A 269 -6.50 -0.20 4.70
N SER A 270 -5.76 -1.26 5.03
CA SER A 270 -4.76 -1.81 4.14
C SER A 270 -5.38 -2.25 2.80
N TYR A 271 -6.55 -2.88 2.79
CA TYR A 271 -7.25 -3.28 1.56
C TYR A 271 -7.96 -2.11 0.86
N ALA A 272 -8.57 -1.18 1.60
CA ALA A 272 -9.22 -0.01 1.02
C ALA A 272 -8.22 0.92 0.28
N HIS A 273 -6.97 0.94 0.73
CA HIS A 273 -5.91 1.79 0.18
C HIS A 273 -4.82 1.03 -0.61
N GLN A 274 -4.93 -0.29 -0.76
CA GLN A 274 -3.98 -1.12 -1.47
C GLN A 274 -3.81 -0.69 -2.93
N LEU A 275 -2.58 -0.71 -3.43
CA LEU A 275 -2.26 -0.62 -4.85
C LEU A 275 -2.32 -2.04 -5.45
N TYR A 276 -3.49 -2.44 -5.94
CA TYR A 276 -3.73 -3.80 -6.45
C TYR A 276 -2.94 -4.14 -7.74
N GLN A 277 -2.34 -3.16 -8.41
CA GLN A 277 -1.42 -3.37 -9.53
C GLN A 277 -0.02 -3.78 -9.07
N ASP A 278 0.32 -3.58 -7.79
CA ASP A 278 1.56 -4.10 -7.20
C ASP A 278 1.37 -5.60 -6.94
N PRO A 279 2.32 -6.47 -7.34
CA PRO A 279 2.21 -7.92 -7.10
C PRO A 279 2.31 -8.30 -5.62
N LYS A 280 2.76 -7.41 -4.75
CA LYS A 280 2.76 -7.63 -3.31
C LYS A 280 1.37 -7.41 -2.73
N GLY A 281 1.00 -8.29 -1.80
CA GLY A 281 -0.19 -8.13 -0.98
C GLY A 281 0.06 -7.38 0.32
N THR A 282 -0.96 -7.36 1.18
CA THR A 282 -0.85 -6.90 2.55
C THR A 282 0.05 -7.85 3.35
N GLU A 283 0.96 -7.29 4.18
CA GLU A 283 1.84 -8.07 5.04
C GLU A 283 1.54 -7.79 6.53
N ILE A 284 1.41 -8.83 7.33
CA ILE A 284 1.34 -8.77 8.79
C ILE A 284 2.62 -9.36 9.36
N SER A 285 3.39 -8.57 10.08
CA SER A 285 4.65 -8.98 10.70
C SER A 285 4.56 -8.82 12.22
N ILE A 286 4.64 -9.92 12.95
CA ILE A 286 4.59 -9.92 14.42
C ILE A 286 6.01 -10.13 14.95
N PHE A 287 6.53 -9.09 15.60
CA PHE A 287 7.83 -9.10 16.26
C PHE A 287 7.65 -9.22 17.79
N LYS A 288 8.75 -9.37 18.49
CA LYS A 288 8.75 -9.39 19.96
C LYS A 288 8.21 -8.08 20.55
N ASN A 289 8.60 -6.93 19.98
CA ASN A 289 8.35 -5.59 20.51
C ASN A 289 7.26 -4.81 19.72
N LYS A 290 6.77 -5.32 18.59
CA LYS A 290 5.80 -4.63 17.73
C LYS A 290 5.00 -5.59 16.86
N VAL A 291 3.88 -5.11 16.33
CA VAL A 291 3.12 -5.69 15.23
C VAL A 291 3.10 -4.67 14.10
N GLU A 292 3.49 -5.05 12.90
CA GLU A 292 3.45 -4.22 11.70
C GLU A 292 2.38 -4.74 10.73
N ILE A 293 1.58 -3.82 10.19
CA ILE A 293 0.64 -4.09 9.10
C ILE A 293 1.05 -3.17 7.94
N TYR A 294 1.56 -3.77 6.89
CA TYR A 294 2.01 -3.09 5.68
C TYR A 294 1.02 -3.30 4.55
N ASN A 295 0.79 -2.27 3.74
CA ASN A 295 0.13 -2.38 2.45
C ASN A 295 0.92 -1.68 1.35
N PRO A 296 0.94 -2.23 0.12
CA PRO A 296 1.48 -1.56 -1.04
C PRO A 296 0.60 -0.36 -1.42
N GLY A 297 1.26 0.72 -1.83
CA GLY A 297 0.62 1.99 -2.18
C GLY A 297 1.01 3.12 -1.22
N THR A 298 1.51 4.20 -1.80
CA THR A 298 1.94 5.39 -1.05
C THR A 298 0.77 6.07 -0.37
N PHE A 299 1.02 6.79 0.71
CA PHE A 299 0.05 7.66 1.35
C PHE A 299 -0.38 8.79 0.40
N PRO A 300 -1.61 9.36 0.50
CA PRO A 300 -2.04 10.47 -0.34
C PRO A 300 -1.10 11.68 -0.22
N GLU A 301 -0.61 12.21 -1.34
CA GLU A 301 0.38 13.31 -1.36
C GLU A 301 -0.11 14.62 -0.73
N GLN A 302 -1.45 14.82 -0.69
CA GLN A 302 -2.05 16.06 -0.17
C GLN A 302 -2.04 16.13 1.37
N TYR A 303 -1.86 15.01 2.05
CA TYR A 303 -1.99 14.90 3.50
C TYR A 303 -0.91 14.03 4.11
N THR A 304 -0.62 14.29 5.37
CA THR A 304 0.22 13.43 6.22
C THR A 304 -0.65 12.63 7.20
N PRO A 305 -0.18 11.53 7.79
CA PRO A 305 -0.89 10.85 8.87
C PRO A 305 -1.27 11.77 10.03
N GLU A 306 -0.42 12.77 10.34
CA GLU A 306 -0.65 13.79 11.36
C GLU A 306 -1.87 14.68 11.04
N ASP A 307 -2.14 14.96 9.76
CA ASP A 307 -3.30 15.74 9.34
C ASP A 307 -4.60 14.99 9.61
N TYR A 308 -4.60 13.67 9.43
CA TYR A 308 -5.75 12.80 9.78
C TYR A 308 -5.96 12.75 11.31
N ILE A 309 -4.89 12.60 12.08
CA ILE A 309 -4.96 12.61 13.56
C ILE A 309 -5.52 13.93 14.06
N LYS A 310 -5.09 15.07 13.49
CA LYS A 310 -5.54 16.42 13.86
C LYS A 310 -6.85 16.85 13.20
N ASN A 311 -7.54 15.97 12.49
CA ASN A 311 -8.80 16.22 11.78
C ASN A 311 -8.71 17.39 10.77
N ARG A 312 -7.60 17.46 10.03
CA ARG A 312 -7.34 18.47 8.99
C ARG A 312 -7.45 17.89 7.57
N ALA A 313 -7.58 16.58 7.45
CA ALA A 313 -7.64 15.87 6.18
C ALA A 313 -9.07 15.42 5.85
N HIS A 314 -9.36 15.37 4.56
CA HIS A 314 -10.56 14.73 4.02
C HIS A 314 -10.27 13.29 3.60
N SER A 315 -11.29 12.45 3.56
CA SER A 315 -11.16 11.07 3.08
C SER A 315 -10.73 11.04 1.61
N VAL A 316 -9.61 10.40 1.34
CA VAL A 316 -9.11 10.13 -0.02
C VAL A 316 -8.91 8.62 -0.13
N PHE A 317 -9.79 7.93 -0.83
CA PHE A 317 -9.69 6.49 -1.03
C PHE A 317 -9.05 6.17 -2.37
N ARG A 318 -8.06 5.29 -2.38
CA ARG A 318 -7.49 4.74 -3.61
C ARG A 318 -8.51 3.84 -4.32
N ASN A 319 -9.29 3.08 -3.54
CA ASN A 319 -10.31 2.18 -4.03
C ASN A 319 -11.67 2.56 -3.41
N PRO A 320 -12.35 3.60 -3.94
CA PRO A 320 -13.55 4.16 -3.32
C PRO A 320 -14.73 3.19 -3.30
N ILE A 321 -14.86 2.29 -4.28
CA ILE A 321 -15.95 1.30 -4.31
C ILE A 321 -15.73 0.24 -3.24
N ILE A 322 -14.50 -0.29 -3.12
CA ILE A 322 -14.14 -1.24 -2.05
C ILE A 322 -14.39 -0.61 -0.69
N ALA A 323 -13.91 0.62 -0.47
CA ALA A 323 -14.13 1.34 0.79
C ALA A 323 -15.63 1.51 1.12
N ASN A 324 -16.46 1.86 0.12
CA ASN A 324 -17.89 2.02 0.29
C ASN A 324 -18.61 0.69 0.63
N ILE A 325 -18.21 -0.41 0.01
CA ILE A 325 -18.75 -1.74 0.31
C ILE A 325 -18.39 -2.15 1.75
N LEU A 326 -17.13 -1.98 2.16
CA LEU A 326 -16.68 -2.27 3.53
C LEU A 326 -17.38 -1.38 4.57
N TYR A 327 -17.65 -0.11 4.24
CA TYR A 327 -18.46 0.76 5.08
C TYR A 327 -19.90 0.23 5.24
N LYS A 328 -20.56 -0.14 4.14
CA LYS A 328 -21.96 -0.59 4.18
C LYS A 328 -22.16 -1.82 5.06
N SER A 329 -21.22 -2.75 5.10
CA SER A 329 -21.27 -3.93 5.99
C SER A 329 -20.87 -3.67 7.44
N ASN A 330 -20.61 -2.42 7.79
CA ASN A 330 -20.12 -2.00 9.12
C ASN A 330 -18.71 -2.55 9.44
N ASP A 331 -17.95 -2.84 8.40
CA ASP A 331 -16.57 -3.26 8.58
C ASP A 331 -15.64 -2.08 8.86
N THR A 332 -15.95 -0.90 8.32
CA THR A 332 -15.21 0.35 8.59
C THR A 332 -16.18 1.54 8.72
N GLU A 333 -15.64 2.68 9.16
CA GLU A 333 -16.33 3.97 9.16
C GLU A 333 -15.86 4.83 7.98
N THR A 334 -16.72 5.77 7.52
CA THR A 334 -16.34 6.82 6.57
C THR A 334 -15.81 8.06 7.30
N TYR A 335 -15.41 9.11 6.60
CA TYR A 335 -15.03 10.42 7.15
C TYR A 335 -13.63 10.53 7.73
N SER A 336 -12.60 10.00 7.07
CA SER A 336 -11.17 10.21 7.45
C SER A 336 -10.84 9.86 8.90
N SER A 337 -11.70 9.06 9.57
CA SER A 337 -11.56 8.79 11.00
C SER A 337 -10.69 7.59 11.33
N GLY A 338 -10.37 6.72 10.36
CA GLY A 338 -9.68 5.45 10.60
C GLY A 338 -8.34 5.62 11.31
N ILE A 339 -7.42 6.42 10.75
CA ILE A 339 -6.11 6.72 11.37
C ILE A 339 -6.28 7.38 12.74
N ARG A 340 -7.19 8.35 12.84
CA ARG A 340 -7.45 9.05 14.11
C ARG A 340 -8.02 8.09 15.16
N ARG A 341 -8.98 7.24 14.81
CA ARG A 341 -9.54 6.23 15.74
C ARG A 341 -8.48 5.26 16.24
N ILE A 342 -7.64 4.72 15.33
CA ILE A 342 -6.50 3.89 15.72
C ILE A 342 -5.61 4.63 16.74
N TYR A 343 -5.27 5.89 16.44
CA TYR A 343 -4.43 6.70 17.31
C TYR A 343 -5.07 6.97 18.69
N GLU A 344 -6.34 7.41 18.71
CA GLU A 344 -7.08 7.73 19.93
C GLU A 344 -7.28 6.47 20.81
N GLU A 345 -7.70 5.35 20.21
CA GLU A 345 -7.92 4.09 20.89
C GLU A 345 -6.62 3.50 21.45
N CYS A 346 -5.55 3.50 20.64
CA CYS A 346 -4.24 3.08 21.10
C CYS A 346 -3.75 3.96 22.26
N THR A 347 -3.93 5.28 22.16
CA THR A 347 -3.55 6.24 23.23
C THR A 347 -4.33 5.98 24.50
N ALA A 348 -5.65 5.80 24.43
CA ALA A 348 -6.52 5.49 25.56
C ALA A 348 -6.11 4.19 26.28
N ASN A 349 -5.64 3.20 25.51
CA ASN A 349 -5.14 1.93 26.02
C ASN A 349 -3.62 1.96 26.31
N ASN A 350 -3.01 3.15 26.26
CA ASN A 350 -1.58 3.32 26.45
C ASN A 350 -0.70 2.48 25.49
N VAL A 351 -1.10 2.20 24.29
CA VAL A 351 -0.34 1.57 23.21
C VAL A 351 0.27 2.64 22.32
N LYS A 352 1.58 2.60 22.12
CA LYS A 352 2.22 3.47 21.13
C LYS A 352 1.94 2.94 19.74
N VAL A 353 1.42 3.79 18.85
CA VAL A 353 1.23 3.51 17.43
C VAL A 353 2.06 4.48 16.59
N GLU A 354 2.60 4.01 15.49
CA GLU A 354 3.35 4.79 14.48
C GLU A 354 2.76 4.54 13.10
N PHE A 355 2.64 5.59 12.32
CA PHE A 355 2.19 5.56 10.93
C PHE A 355 3.38 5.92 10.04
N ARG A 356 3.92 4.93 9.32
CA ARG A 356 5.15 5.09 8.54
C ARG A 356 4.87 5.09 7.06
N GLU A 357 5.20 6.19 6.43
CA GLU A 357 5.24 6.29 4.97
C GLU A 357 6.53 5.65 4.45
N GLU A 358 6.40 4.79 3.44
CA GLU A 358 7.52 4.13 2.78
C GLU A 358 7.56 4.53 1.30
N LYS A 359 8.66 4.26 0.61
CA LYS A 359 8.81 4.63 -0.80
C LYS A 359 7.72 4.05 -1.72
N ILE A 360 7.22 2.87 -1.41
CA ILE A 360 6.26 2.13 -2.24
C ILE A 360 5.07 1.58 -1.43
N GLY A 361 4.92 1.97 -0.17
CA GLY A 361 3.89 1.44 0.71
C GLY A 361 3.64 2.30 1.94
N PHE A 362 2.80 1.77 2.83
CA PHE A 362 2.45 2.37 4.09
C PHE A 362 2.39 1.31 5.18
N THR A 363 2.94 1.60 6.35
CA THR A 363 2.98 0.66 7.48
C THR A 363 2.39 1.27 8.73
N ILE A 364 1.45 0.55 9.36
CA ILE A 364 0.95 0.86 10.70
C ILE A 364 1.69 -0.04 11.69
N ILE A 365 2.28 0.54 12.73
CA ILE A 365 3.13 -0.14 13.71
C ILE A 365 2.54 0.02 15.10
N PHE A 366 2.13 -1.09 15.69
CA PHE A 366 1.68 -1.16 17.08
C PHE A 366 2.82 -1.66 17.96
N TYR A 367 3.29 -0.84 18.91
CA TYR A 367 4.36 -1.23 19.82
C TYR A 367 3.82 -2.01 21.03
N ARG A 368 4.46 -3.14 21.35
CA ARG A 368 4.08 -4.06 22.43
C ARG A 368 4.76 -3.66 23.73
N LYS A 369 4.00 -3.23 24.73
CA LYS A 369 4.52 -2.72 26.01
C LYS A 369 5.09 -3.78 26.95
N ASN A 370 4.48 -4.95 26.97
CA ASN A 370 4.74 -5.93 28.02
C ASN A 370 6.01 -6.74 27.82
N PHE A 371 6.73 -6.49 26.71
CA PHE A 371 7.94 -7.25 26.44
C PHE A 371 9.11 -6.82 27.36
N GLU A 372 9.32 -5.52 27.56
CA GLU A 372 10.37 -5.01 28.47
C GLU A 372 10.02 -5.22 29.94
N ASN A 373 8.77 -5.00 30.34
CA ASN A 373 8.32 -5.20 31.72
C ASN A 373 8.31 -6.68 32.14
N ASN A 374 8.06 -7.60 31.22
CA ASN A 374 8.15 -9.04 31.50
C ASN A 374 9.59 -9.54 31.62
N ILE A 375 10.54 -8.90 30.97
CA ILE A 375 11.98 -9.19 31.19
C ILE A 375 12.40 -8.73 32.60
N ASN A 376 12.02 -7.52 33.02
CA ASN A 376 12.39 -6.96 34.32
C ASN A 376 11.64 -7.58 35.51
N LYS A 377 10.35 -7.96 35.36
CA LYS A 377 9.60 -8.66 36.41
C LYS A 377 9.89 -10.15 36.50
N LYS A 378 10.43 -10.79 35.45
CA LYS A 378 10.84 -12.19 35.47
C LYS A 378 12.19 -12.42 36.09
N ASN A 379 12.98 -11.37 36.31
CA ASN A 379 14.22 -11.45 37.07
C ASN A 379 14.00 -11.54 38.59
N GLU A 380 12.77 -11.27 39.08
CA GLU A 380 12.49 -11.35 40.51
C GLU A 380 11.64 -12.56 40.94
N ASN A 381 10.83 -13.17 40.10
CA ASN A 381 10.17 -14.45 40.38
C ASN A 381 9.48 -15.04 39.15
N VAL A 382 9.74 -16.34 38.90
CA VAL A 382 9.06 -17.31 38.01
C VAL A 382 9.59 -17.43 36.57
N GLY A 383 9.98 -18.66 36.27
CA GLY A 383 10.54 -19.16 35.02
C GLY A 383 9.83 -18.76 33.74
N ILE A 384 10.66 -18.49 32.79
CA ILE A 384 10.35 -18.00 31.40
C ILE A 384 9.42 -18.97 30.67
N ASN A 385 8.19 -18.54 30.38
CA ASN A 385 7.33 -19.15 29.39
C ASN A 385 7.39 -18.36 28.08
N VAL A 386 8.46 -18.52 27.33
CA VAL A 386 8.55 -18.03 25.94
C VAL A 386 8.17 -19.18 25.00
N GLY A 387 7.27 -18.87 24.08
CA GLY A 387 6.61 -19.75 23.11
C GLY A 387 7.50 -20.72 22.33
N ILE A 388 8.03 -21.75 22.99
CA ILE A 388 8.45 -23.00 22.38
C ILE A 388 7.46 -24.07 22.87
N ASN A 389 6.20 -23.95 22.50
CA ASN A 389 5.15 -24.88 22.91
C ASN A 389 4.59 -25.68 21.74
N VAL A 390 5.42 -26.06 20.76
CA VAL A 390 5.04 -27.08 19.79
C VAL A 390 5.90 -28.32 20.02
N GLY A 391 5.37 -29.25 20.80
CA GLY A 391 5.91 -30.62 20.90
C GLY A 391 7.09 -30.86 21.85
N ILE A 392 7.38 -29.98 22.84
CA ILE A 392 8.34 -30.26 23.91
C ILE A 392 7.65 -30.49 25.24
N ASN A 393 8.09 -31.54 25.95
CA ASN A 393 7.55 -31.88 27.26
C ASN A 393 8.18 -31.04 28.39
N SER A 394 7.62 -31.11 29.59
CA SER A 394 8.06 -30.32 30.76
C SER A 394 9.52 -30.56 31.16
N THR A 395 10.06 -31.76 30.93
CA THR A 395 11.48 -32.10 31.19
C THR A 395 12.39 -31.43 30.17
N GLN A 396 12.03 -31.44 28.88
CA GLN A 396 12.77 -30.78 27.81
C GLN A 396 12.84 -29.26 28.04
N LYS A 397 11.74 -28.66 28.49
CA LYS A 397 11.68 -27.25 28.84
C LYS A 397 12.66 -26.90 29.97
N LYS A 398 12.68 -27.67 31.06
CA LYS A 398 13.61 -27.47 32.15
C LYS A 398 15.09 -27.67 31.75
N ILE A 399 15.36 -28.57 30.80
CA ILE A 399 16.69 -28.74 30.22
C ILE A 399 17.13 -27.48 29.46
N LEU A 400 16.25 -26.91 28.63
CA LEU A 400 16.52 -25.67 27.91
C LEU A 400 16.78 -24.49 28.86
N ASP A 401 16.00 -24.36 29.92
CA ASP A 401 16.18 -23.33 30.95
C ASP A 401 17.57 -23.40 31.62
N LEU A 402 18.02 -24.62 31.90
CA LEU A 402 19.36 -24.85 32.50
C LEU A 402 20.49 -24.57 31.51
N ILE A 403 20.30 -24.89 30.22
CA ILE A 403 21.25 -24.57 29.14
C ILE A 403 21.32 -23.03 28.92
N MET A 404 20.21 -22.35 28.97
CA MET A 404 20.16 -20.88 28.89
C MET A 404 20.92 -20.21 30.02
N GLN A 405 20.83 -20.74 31.24
CA GLN A 405 21.54 -20.18 32.40
C GLN A 405 23.04 -20.48 32.36
N ASN A 406 23.44 -21.63 31.83
CA ASN A 406 24.83 -22.02 31.69
C ASN A 406 25.02 -22.90 30.45
N GLN A 407 25.55 -22.32 29.38
CA GLN A 407 25.82 -23.04 28.12
C GLN A 407 26.87 -24.18 28.23
N ASN A 408 27.70 -24.13 29.25
CA ASN A 408 28.72 -25.15 29.51
C ASN A 408 28.24 -26.29 30.41
N ILE A 409 26.98 -26.26 30.84
CA ILE A 409 26.41 -27.26 31.77
C ILE A 409 26.50 -28.68 31.20
N THR A 410 26.94 -29.59 32.01
CA THR A 410 27.08 -31.02 31.63
C THR A 410 25.73 -31.76 31.78
N GLN A 411 25.62 -32.94 31.14
CA GLN A 411 24.39 -33.74 31.24
C GLN A 411 24.22 -34.29 32.67
N GLU A 412 25.32 -34.57 33.37
CA GLU A 412 25.34 -35.02 34.77
C GLU A 412 24.84 -33.90 35.71
N GLU A 413 25.26 -32.66 35.49
CA GLU A 413 24.79 -31.50 36.27
C GLU A 413 23.28 -31.23 36.03
N ILE A 414 22.84 -31.34 34.77
CA ILE A 414 21.41 -31.24 34.43
C ILE A 414 20.62 -32.35 35.13
N ALA A 415 21.11 -33.58 35.10
CA ALA A 415 20.47 -34.72 35.75
C ALA A 415 20.34 -34.50 37.26
N LYS A 416 21.42 -34.04 37.91
CA LYS A 416 21.43 -33.69 39.33
C LYS A 416 20.45 -32.60 39.68
N LYS A 417 20.41 -31.50 38.92
CA LYS A 417 19.49 -30.36 39.14
C LYS A 417 18.03 -30.74 38.93
N LEU A 418 17.76 -31.58 37.95
CA LEU A 418 16.38 -32.01 37.64
C LEU A 418 15.92 -33.25 38.47
N LYS A 419 16.78 -33.83 39.32
CA LYS A 419 16.55 -35.08 40.03
C LYS A 419 16.09 -36.21 39.10
N LYS A 420 16.78 -36.34 37.95
CA LYS A 420 16.50 -37.36 36.92
C LYS A 420 17.79 -38.16 36.65
N THR A 421 17.63 -39.34 36.00
CA THR A 421 18.81 -40.12 35.57
C THR A 421 19.49 -39.41 34.37
N VAL A 422 20.80 -39.58 34.25
CA VAL A 422 21.59 -39.05 33.10
C VAL A 422 21.00 -39.59 31.79
N ARG A 423 20.60 -40.87 31.74
CA ARG A 423 19.96 -41.49 30.56
C ARG A 423 18.66 -40.79 30.14
N THR A 424 17.87 -40.31 31.12
CA THR A 424 16.62 -39.56 30.84
C THR A 424 16.98 -38.18 30.25
N VAL A 425 18.00 -37.52 30.78
CA VAL A 425 18.47 -36.22 30.27
C VAL A 425 19.01 -36.35 28.85
N GLU A 426 19.87 -37.34 28.62
CA GLU A 426 20.45 -37.62 27.31
C GLU A 426 19.40 -37.87 26.24
N ARG A 427 18.39 -38.71 26.54
CA ARG A 427 17.27 -38.96 25.62
C ARG A 427 16.54 -37.68 25.26
N ASN A 428 16.24 -36.81 26.25
CA ASN A 428 15.55 -35.55 26.00
C ASN A 428 16.39 -34.52 25.23
N ILE A 429 17.70 -34.48 25.50
CA ILE A 429 18.69 -33.69 24.75
C ILE A 429 18.75 -34.13 23.28
N ASN A 430 18.77 -35.43 23.01
CA ASN A 430 18.75 -35.96 21.65
C ASN A 430 17.47 -35.52 20.89
N ILE A 431 16.30 -35.62 21.52
CA ILE A 431 15.06 -35.14 20.94
C ILE A 431 15.11 -33.63 20.63
N LEU A 432 15.69 -32.82 21.51
CA LEU A 432 15.88 -31.40 21.29
C LEU A 432 16.84 -31.09 20.14
N LYS A 433 17.89 -31.94 19.96
CA LYS A 433 18.80 -31.84 18.81
C LYS A 433 18.11 -32.24 17.52
N ASP A 434 17.41 -33.36 17.51
CA ASP A 434 16.67 -33.85 16.32
C ASP A 434 15.60 -32.86 15.84
N LYS A 435 15.05 -32.08 16.77
CA LYS A 435 14.12 -30.97 16.48
C LYS A 435 14.82 -29.68 16.08
N GLY A 436 16.15 -29.65 16.00
CA GLY A 436 16.90 -28.44 15.64
C GLY A 436 16.83 -27.31 16.69
N ILE A 437 16.45 -27.61 17.94
CA ILE A 437 16.27 -26.59 19.00
C ILE A 437 17.61 -26.25 19.67
N ILE A 438 18.49 -27.25 19.83
CA ILE A 438 19.83 -27.08 20.41
C ILE A 438 20.88 -27.81 19.59
N THR A 439 22.12 -27.32 19.65
CA THR A 439 23.29 -28.03 19.10
C THR A 439 24.44 -27.92 20.08
N ARG A 440 25.39 -28.85 19.98
CA ARG A 440 26.63 -28.80 20.77
C ARG A 440 27.78 -28.32 19.87
N VAL A 441 28.44 -27.26 20.28
CA VAL A 441 29.60 -26.71 19.58
C VAL A 441 30.85 -27.14 20.31
N GLY A 442 31.81 -27.78 19.61
CA GLY A 442 33.05 -28.26 20.18
C GLY A 442 33.03 -29.74 20.61
N SER A 443 34.04 -30.17 21.39
CA SER A 443 34.22 -31.56 21.82
C SER A 443 33.26 -31.95 22.95
N LYS A 444 33.14 -33.28 23.21
CA LYS A 444 32.34 -33.78 24.34
C LYS A 444 32.84 -33.28 25.72
N LYS A 445 34.13 -32.97 25.86
CA LYS A 445 34.73 -32.54 27.13
C LYS A 445 34.82 -31.03 27.30
N SER A 446 34.96 -30.24 26.21
CA SER A 446 35.21 -28.79 26.26
C SER A 446 34.21 -27.99 25.40
N GLY A 447 33.16 -28.60 24.87
CA GLY A 447 32.15 -27.92 24.06
C GLY A 447 31.04 -27.35 24.92
N TYR A 448 30.29 -26.40 24.30
CA TYR A 448 29.14 -25.75 24.92
C TYR A 448 27.86 -26.00 24.12
N TRP A 449 26.72 -25.80 24.77
CA TRP A 449 25.41 -25.89 24.16
C TRP A 449 25.03 -24.55 23.51
N LYS A 450 24.62 -24.61 22.25
CA LYS A 450 24.03 -23.45 21.53
C LYS A 450 22.57 -23.74 21.28
N ILE A 451 21.71 -22.81 21.63
CA ILE A 451 20.27 -22.79 21.25
C ILE A 451 20.20 -22.19 19.87
N LEU A 452 19.49 -22.85 18.96
CA LEU A 452 19.35 -22.47 17.55
C LEU A 452 18.14 -21.60 17.32
#